data_b7f73f2dcee7221f12e83b651e19834c
#
_entry.id   b7f73f2dcee7221f12e83b651e19834c
#
_cell.length_a   1.000
_cell.length_b   1.000
_cell.length_c   1.000
_cell.angle_alpha   90.00
_cell.angle_beta   90.00
_cell.angle_gamma   90.00
#
_symmetry.space_group_name_H-M   'P 1'
#
loop_
_entity.id
_entity.type
_entity.pdbx_description
1 polymer ?
#
loop_
_entity_poly.entity_id
_entity_poly.type
_entity_poly.pdbx_seq_one_letter_code
_entity_poly.pdbx_strand_id
1 'polypeptide(L)'
;MNQCQLMGRLVRDPELKYTPQGTAVTSFTLAVDRRFNRDKADYINIIAWRQTAEFVARHFAKGQRVAIVGSIQTRSWEDND
;
A
#
# COMPACT_ATOMS: atom_id res chain seq x y z
N MET A 1 -12.54 12.46 -9.63
CA MET A 1 -12.38 11.02 -9.31
C MET A 1 -10.95 10.76 -8.88
N ASN A 2 -10.78 10.03 -7.80
CA ASN A 2 -9.45 9.68 -7.33
C ASN A 2 -9.38 8.16 -7.14
N GLN A 3 -8.93 7.49 -8.18
CA GLN A 3 -8.86 6.04 -8.17
C GLN A 3 -7.65 5.60 -8.97
N CYS A 4 -6.91 4.63 -8.44
CA CYS A 4 -5.80 4.05 -9.17
C CYS A 4 -5.86 2.53 -9.06
N GLN A 5 -5.26 1.88 -10.03
CA GLN A 5 -5.13 0.44 -10.07
C GLN A 5 -3.64 0.12 -10.23
N LEU A 6 -3.14 -0.72 -9.35
CA LEU A 6 -1.74 -1.08 -9.33
C LEU A 6 -1.59 -2.58 -9.25
N MET A 7 -0.59 -3.09 -9.93
CA MET A 7 -0.20 -4.49 -9.80
C MET A 7 1.29 -4.55 -9.54
N GLY A 8 1.68 -5.30 -8.53
CA GLY A 8 3.08 -5.41 -8.17
C GLY A 8 3.30 -6.46 -7.11
N ARG A 9 4.50 -6.45 -6.53
CA ARG A 9 4.88 -7.42 -5.52
C ARG A 9 5.15 -6.74 -4.20
N LEU A 10 4.74 -7.40 -3.12
CA LEU A 10 5.05 -6.92 -1.79
C LEU A 10 6.55 -7.02 -1.54
N VAL A 11 7.13 -5.94 -1.05
CA VAL A 11 8.57 -5.89 -0.73
C VAL A 11 8.84 -6.62 0.59
N ARG A 12 7.86 -6.64 1.49
CA ARG A 12 7.97 -7.30 2.77
C ARG A 12 6.58 -7.71 3.24
N ASP A 13 6.52 -8.50 4.31
CA ASP A 13 5.25 -8.90 4.88
C ASP A 13 4.51 -7.68 5.44
N PRO A 14 3.19 -7.60 5.23
CA PRO A 14 2.41 -6.52 5.82
C PRO A 14 2.32 -6.69 7.33
N GLU A 15 2.32 -5.56 8.03
CA GLU A 15 2.31 -5.52 9.49
C GLU A 15 0.97 -4.98 9.93
N LEU A 16 0.21 -5.76 10.68
CA LEU A 16 -1.09 -5.35 11.18
C LEU A 16 -0.93 -4.63 12.51
N LYS A 17 -1.50 -3.45 12.59
CA LYS A 17 -1.49 -2.65 13.80
C LYS A 17 -2.89 -2.14 14.08
N TYR A 18 -3.10 -1.67 15.29
CA TYR A 18 -4.37 -1.08 15.68
C TYR A 18 -4.14 0.32 16.19
N THR A 19 -5.01 1.24 15.80
CA THR A 19 -4.96 2.60 16.32
C THR A 19 -5.43 2.61 17.77
N PRO A 20 -5.22 3.72 18.50
CA PRO A 20 -5.75 3.81 19.88
C PRO A 20 -7.25 3.60 19.96
N GLN A 21 -7.99 3.87 18.89
CA GLN A 21 -9.42 3.63 18.85
C GLN A 21 -9.79 2.19 18.48
N GLY A 22 -8.79 1.33 18.27
CA GLY A 22 -9.03 -0.05 17.93
C GLY A 22 -9.25 -0.32 16.46
N THR A 23 -8.93 0.62 15.59
CA THR A 23 -9.09 0.46 14.15
C THR A 23 -7.89 -0.27 13.57
N ALA A 24 -8.14 -1.33 12.83
CA ALA A 24 -7.08 -2.09 12.17
C ALA A 24 -6.48 -1.28 11.03
N VAL A 25 -5.16 -1.29 10.93
CA VAL A 25 -4.44 -0.63 9.85
C VAL A 25 -3.20 -1.45 9.52
N THR A 26 -2.90 -1.56 8.24
CA THR A 26 -1.64 -2.15 7.83
C THR A 26 -1.04 -1.32 6.72
N SER A 27 0.27 -1.32 6.66
CA SER A 27 0.99 -0.67 5.59
C SER A 27 1.99 -1.65 4.99
N PHE A 28 2.18 -1.53 3.69
CA PHE A 28 3.18 -2.33 3.01
C PHE A 28 3.63 -1.56 1.78
N THR A 29 4.77 -1.96 1.25
CA THR A 29 5.33 -1.34 0.06
C THR A 29 5.15 -2.29 -1.11
N LEU A 30 4.65 -1.75 -2.21
CA LEU A 30 4.43 -2.49 -3.43
C LEU A 30 5.45 -2.06 -4.46
N ALA A 31 6.17 -3.00 -5.03
CA ALA A 31 7.11 -2.75 -6.12
C ALA A 31 6.36 -2.92 -7.42
N VAL A 32 6.20 -1.83 -8.15
CA VAL A 32 5.45 -1.81 -9.41
C VAL A 32 6.43 -1.55 -10.54
N ASP A 33 6.50 -2.48 -11.48
CA ASP A 33 7.40 -2.35 -12.62
C ASP A 33 6.97 -1.20 -13.50
N ARG A 34 7.94 -0.45 -13.99
CA ARG A 34 7.65 0.61 -14.94
C ARG A 34 7.28 0.02 -16.29
N ARG A 35 6.30 0.63 -16.93
CA ARG A 35 5.72 0.12 -18.17
C ARG A 35 6.75 -0.03 -19.27
N PHE A 36 7.67 0.92 -19.41
CA PHE A 36 8.63 0.95 -20.50
C PHE A 36 10.05 0.68 -20.07
N ASN A 37 10.27 0.41 -18.80
CA ASN A 37 11.61 0.12 -18.30
C ASN A 37 11.51 -0.87 -17.16
N ARG A 38 11.52 -2.14 -17.50
CA ARG A 38 11.30 -3.22 -16.54
C ARG A 38 12.47 -3.42 -15.59
N ASP A 39 13.61 -2.79 -15.88
CA ASP A 39 14.73 -2.84 -14.97
C ASP A 39 14.54 -1.94 -13.77
N LYS A 40 13.50 -1.12 -13.79
CA LYS A 40 13.20 -0.20 -12.70
C LYS A 40 11.80 -0.44 -12.20
N ALA A 41 11.63 -0.20 -10.92
CA ALA A 41 10.34 -0.31 -10.28
C ALA A 41 10.08 0.94 -9.44
N ASP A 42 8.81 1.28 -9.33
CA ASP A 42 8.40 2.31 -8.39
C ASP A 42 7.94 1.63 -7.12
N TYR A 43 8.39 2.16 -5.98
CA TYR A 43 8.04 1.61 -4.67
C TYR A 43 6.96 2.49 -4.08
N ILE A 44 5.78 1.93 -3.95
CA ILE A 44 4.60 2.69 -3.57
C ILE A 44 4.11 2.19 -2.22
N ASN A 45 3.96 3.10 -1.28
CA ASN A 45 3.43 2.77 0.04
C ASN A 45 1.93 2.64 -0.03
N ILE A 46 1.43 1.52 0.47
CA ILE A 46 0.01 1.21 0.50
C ILE A 46 -0.43 1.16 1.94
N ILE A 47 -1.56 1.79 2.22
CA ILE A 47 -2.16 1.73 3.56
C ILE A 47 -3.56 1.16 3.39
N ALA A 48 -3.86 0.14 4.18
CA ALA A 48 -5.18 -0.48 4.21
C ALA A 48 -5.77 -0.32 5.60
N TRP A 49 -7.09 -0.20 5.66
CA TRP A 49 -7.82 0.09 6.88
C TRP A 49 -8.90 -0.95 7.15
N ARG A 50 -9.16 -1.22 8.41
CA ARG A 50 -10.32 -2.00 8.88
C ARG A 50 -10.30 -3.41 8.31
N GLN A 51 -11.38 -3.85 7.71
CA GLN A 51 -11.48 -5.20 7.19
C GLN A 51 -10.47 -5.48 6.09
N THR A 52 -10.18 -4.48 5.27
CA THR A 52 -9.16 -4.63 4.23
C THR A 52 -7.78 -4.85 4.85
N ALA A 53 -7.48 -4.14 5.94
CA ALA A 53 -6.22 -4.34 6.64
C ALA A 53 -6.10 -5.76 7.17
N GLU A 54 -7.16 -6.29 7.76
CA GLU A 54 -7.17 -7.65 8.29
C GLU A 54 -7.03 -8.67 7.17
N PHE A 55 -7.70 -8.44 6.05
CA PHE A 55 -7.58 -9.30 4.88
C PHE A 55 -6.14 -9.33 4.37
N VAL A 56 -5.53 -8.16 4.22
CA VAL A 56 -4.17 -8.04 3.72
C VAL A 56 -3.20 -8.76 4.66
N ALA A 57 -3.32 -8.52 5.96
CA ALA A 57 -2.42 -9.14 6.93
C ALA A 57 -2.53 -10.65 6.93
N ARG A 58 -3.72 -11.18 6.64
CA ARG A 58 -3.96 -12.62 6.64
C ARG A 58 -3.51 -13.30 5.36
N HIS A 59 -3.66 -12.62 4.23
CA HIS A 59 -3.52 -13.28 2.93
C HIS A 59 -2.33 -12.82 2.10
N PHE A 60 -1.73 -11.68 2.41
CA PHE A 60 -0.62 -11.15 1.63
C PHE A 60 0.70 -11.45 2.31
N ALA A 61 1.73 -11.71 1.50
CA ALA A 61 3.06 -12.03 2.00
C ALA A 61 4.12 -11.43 1.09
N LYS A 62 5.31 -11.27 1.65
CA LYS A 62 6.47 -10.78 0.92
C LYS A 62 6.65 -11.56 -0.39
N GLY A 63 6.89 -10.83 -1.46
CA GLY A 63 7.14 -11.42 -2.78
C GLY A 63 5.91 -11.79 -3.56
N GLN A 64 4.74 -11.73 -2.94
CA GLN A 64 3.50 -12.08 -3.60
C GLN A 64 3.07 -10.97 -4.55
N ARG A 65 2.60 -11.35 -5.72
CA ARG A 65 2.06 -10.42 -6.70
C ARG A 65 0.58 -10.20 -6.42
N VAL A 66 0.20 -8.94 -6.31
CA VAL A 66 -1.19 -8.58 -5.98
C VAL A 66 -1.65 -7.45 -6.88
N ALA A 67 -2.95 -7.31 -7.03
CA ALA A 67 -3.58 -6.20 -7.70
C ALA A 67 -4.37 -5.39 -6.68
N ILE A 68 -4.25 -4.08 -6.75
CA ILE A 68 -4.84 -3.18 -5.77
C ILE A 68 -5.62 -2.10 -6.49
N VAL A 69 -6.79 -1.79 -5.96
CA VAL A 69 -7.58 -0.63 -6.37
C VAL A 69 -7.72 0.26 -5.15
N GLY A 70 -7.37 1.52 -5.31
CA GLY A 70 -7.44 2.46 -4.21
C GLY A 70 -7.40 3.90 -4.69
N SER A 71 -7.19 4.79 -3.76
CA SER A 71 -7.07 6.21 -4.06
C SER A 71 -5.67 6.69 -3.67
N ILE A 72 -5.24 7.75 -4.33
CA ILE A 72 -3.94 8.34 -4.07
C ILE A 72 -4.12 9.46 -3.05
N GLN A 73 -3.29 9.42 -2.01
CA GLN A 73 -3.24 10.49 -1.04
C GLN A 73 -1.80 10.95 -0.89
N THR A 74 -1.61 12.23 -0.85
CA THR A 74 -0.29 12.81 -0.62
C THR A 74 -0.31 13.56 0.69
N ARG A 75 0.87 13.66 1.30
CA ARG A 75 1.01 14.48 2.49
C ARG A 75 1.22 15.92 2.06
N SER A 76 0.44 16.78 2.68
CA SER A 76 0.56 18.20 2.47
C SER A 76 1.26 18.79 3.68
N TRP A 77 2.37 19.46 3.46
CA TRP A 77 3.06 20.18 4.51
C TRP A 77 2.54 21.59 4.52
N GLU A 78 1.86 21.93 5.59
CA GLU A 78 1.52 23.32 5.77
C GLU A 78 2.72 24.01 6.34
N ASP A 79 3.24 24.89 5.53
CA ASP A 79 4.33 25.73 5.95
C ASP A 79 3.72 26.87 6.73
N ASN A 80 4.04 26.95 7.98
CA ASN A 80 3.47 28.00 8.85
C ASN A 80 4.23 29.31 8.76
N ASP A 81 4.84 29.55 7.69
CA ASP A 81 5.61 30.78 7.50
C ASP A 81 4.77 31.96 7.14
#